data_b29cc2b86eb6e426839a58037dfc920f
#
_entry.id   b29cc2b86eb6e426839a58037dfc920f
#
_cell.length_a   1.000
_cell.length_b   1.000
_cell.length_c   1.000
_cell.angle_alpha   90.00
_cell.angle_beta   90.00
_cell.angle_gamma   90.00
#
_symmetry.space_group_name_H-M   'P 1'
#
loop_
_entity.id
_entity.type
_entity.pdbx_description
1 polymer ?
#
loop_
_entity_poly.entity_id
_entity_poly.type
_entity_poly.pdbx_seq_one_letter_code
_entity_poly.pdbx_strand_id
1 'polypeptide(L)'
;MEGIYTGEDIKEIRKNAIHAGLKLVDCPIRHLGTEKAQQLYLAIQNYLADNGVEMLFSTECENIILENEVCKGVYLRNGSEEPRAVYADTVVIGTGRRGADWLEKICAEHHIAHKPGTVDIGVRVECRNEVMEKVNKVLYESKLIGYPKPWKNKVRTFCQNPGGFVAQENYDNDLAVVNGHSFKEKKSENTNLAILVSHNFTEPFNQPIAYAQKVGELTNMLGAGHIMVQRYGDILDGKRTWAKELAQSNVKPTLKAVSYTHLTLPT
;
A
#
# COMPACT_ATOMS: atom_id res chain seq x y z
N MET A 1 16.14 1.81 -19.14
CA MET A 1 16.10 1.34 -17.74
C MET A 1 15.57 2.48 -16.91
N GLU A 2 14.35 2.37 -16.44
CA GLU A 2 13.79 3.33 -15.51
C GLU A 2 14.45 3.13 -14.14
N GLY A 3 15.01 4.19 -13.55
CA GLY A 3 15.61 4.12 -12.20
C GLY A 3 17.10 3.85 -12.15
N ILE A 4 17.88 4.40 -13.05
CA ILE A 4 19.34 4.45 -12.84
C ILE A 4 19.63 5.58 -11.85
N TYR A 5 20.04 5.24 -10.63
CA TYR A 5 20.36 6.20 -9.56
C TYR A 5 21.79 6.79 -9.67
N THR A 6 22.28 6.92 -10.91
CA THR A 6 23.59 7.50 -11.25
C THR A 6 23.42 8.65 -12.26
N GLY A 7 24.21 9.69 -12.13
CA GLY A 7 24.17 10.87 -12.99
C GLY A 7 24.03 12.18 -12.21
N GLU A 8 24.26 13.30 -12.86
CA GLU A 8 24.24 14.62 -12.22
C GLU A 8 22.82 15.01 -11.76
N ASP A 9 21.79 14.71 -12.55
CA ASP A 9 20.39 15.00 -12.18
C ASP A 9 19.98 14.28 -10.87
N ILE A 10 20.41 13.03 -10.69
CA ILE A 10 20.16 12.28 -9.46
C ILE A 10 20.93 12.90 -8.29
N LYS A 11 22.15 13.33 -8.49
CA LYS A 11 22.95 14.01 -7.47
C LYS A 11 22.25 15.29 -7.02
N GLU A 12 21.69 16.07 -7.96
CA GLU A 12 20.95 17.27 -7.63
C GLU A 12 19.68 16.95 -6.82
N ILE A 13 18.87 15.97 -7.24
CA ILE A 13 17.68 15.54 -6.50
C ILE A 13 18.06 15.07 -5.10
N ARG A 14 19.14 14.28 -4.96
CA ARG A 14 19.64 13.81 -3.66
C ARG A 14 20.09 14.96 -2.78
N LYS A 15 20.82 15.94 -3.33
CA LYS A 15 21.25 17.14 -2.61
C LYS A 15 20.06 17.95 -2.11
N ASN A 16 19.05 18.16 -2.96
CA ASN A 16 17.83 18.88 -2.59
C ASN A 16 17.04 18.13 -1.51
N ALA A 17 16.96 16.80 -1.58
CA ALA A 17 16.35 15.98 -0.54
C ALA A 17 17.08 16.16 0.81
N ILE A 18 18.42 16.12 0.83
CA ILE A 18 19.21 16.31 2.04
C ILE A 18 18.98 17.72 2.63
N HIS A 19 18.96 18.76 1.82
CA HIS A 19 18.66 20.13 2.28
C HIS A 19 17.26 20.26 2.89
N ALA A 20 16.31 19.45 2.41
CA ALA A 20 14.95 19.37 2.97
C ALA A 20 14.85 18.44 4.21
N GLY A 21 15.98 17.90 4.70
CA GLY A 21 15.98 16.96 5.81
C GLY A 21 15.47 15.55 5.45
N LEU A 22 15.49 15.23 4.16
CA LEU A 22 15.01 13.95 3.62
C LEU A 22 16.16 13.11 3.07
N LYS A 23 15.95 11.80 2.99
CA LYS A 23 16.87 10.86 2.35
C LYS A 23 16.20 10.30 1.09
N LEU A 24 16.82 10.48 -0.07
CA LEU A 24 16.47 9.73 -1.28
C LEU A 24 17.05 8.31 -1.17
N VAL A 25 16.18 7.31 -1.30
CA VAL A 25 16.56 5.88 -1.30
C VAL A 25 16.67 5.41 -2.73
N ASP A 26 17.74 4.70 -3.04
CA ASP A 26 17.91 4.06 -4.34
C ASP A 26 16.92 2.89 -4.46
N CYS A 27 16.00 2.99 -5.41
CA CYS A 27 14.93 2.02 -5.62
C CYS A 27 14.77 1.78 -7.14
N PRO A 28 15.72 1.07 -7.77
CA PRO A 28 15.64 0.78 -9.19
C PRO A 28 14.44 -0.12 -9.47
N ILE A 29 13.51 0.38 -10.29
CA ILE A 29 12.31 -0.35 -10.65
C ILE A 29 12.11 -0.38 -12.16
N ARG A 30 11.35 -1.37 -12.61
CA ARG A 30 10.77 -1.42 -13.95
C ARG A 30 9.26 -1.47 -13.80
N HIS A 31 8.57 -0.55 -14.43
CA HIS A 31 7.13 -0.49 -14.39
C HIS A 31 6.52 -1.18 -15.60
N LEU A 32 5.68 -2.20 -15.35
CA LEU A 32 5.00 -2.95 -16.41
C LEU A 32 3.73 -2.26 -16.92
N GLY A 33 3.08 -1.49 -16.06
CA GLY A 33 1.71 -1.02 -16.22
C GLY A 33 0.70 -1.98 -15.59
N THR A 34 -0.33 -1.44 -14.97
CA THR A 34 -1.34 -2.24 -14.27
C THR A 34 -2.07 -3.18 -15.22
N GLU A 35 -2.33 -2.73 -16.45
CA GLU A 35 -3.03 -3.46 -17.49
C GLU A 35 -2.30 -4.71 -18.01
N LYS A 36 -0.98 -4.76 -17.89
CA LYS A 36 -0.15 -5.88 -18.35
C LYS A 36 0.16 -6.91 -17.27
N ALA A 37 -0.06 -6.55 -16.01
CA ALA A 37 0.25 -7.43 -14.88
C ALA A 37 -0.53 -8.75 -14.96
N GLN A 38 -1.79 -8.71 -15.35
CA GLN A 38 -2.63 -9.91 -15.50
C GLN A 38 -2.04 -10.90 -16.52
N GLN A 39 -1.61 -10.40 -17.68
CA GLN A 39 -1.03 -11.24 -18.73
C GLN A 39 0.27 -11.89 -18.28
N LEU A 40 1.11 -11.13 -17.56
CA LEU A 40 2.37 -11.65 -17.01
C LEU A 40 2.11 -12.76 -15.98
N TYR A 41 1.20 -12.51 -15.04
CA TYR A 41 0.89 -13.51 -14.00
C TYR A 41 0.25 -14.76 -14.60
N LEU A 42 -0.61 -14.62 -15.61
CA LEU A 42 -1.17 -15.79 -16.32
C LEU A 42 -0.08 -16.59 -17.04
N ALA A 43 0.88 -15.91 -17.67
CA ALA A 43 2.00 -16.59 -18.30
C ALA A 43 2.88 -17.36 -17.29
N ILE A 44 3.13 -16.77 -16.11
CA ILE A 44 3.85 -17.43 -15.02
C ILE A 44 3.06 -18.64 -14.51
N GLN A 45 1.74 -18.49 -14.31
CA GLN A 45 0.87 -19.58 -13.88
C GLN A 45 0.92 -20.77 -14.86
N ASN A 46 0.78 -20.50 -16.15
CA ASN A 46 0.83 -21.53 -17.17
C ASN A 46 2.21 -22.21 -17.20
N TYR A 47 3.28 -21.43 -17.13
CA TYR A 47 4.64 -21.98 -17.07
C TYR A 47 4.83 -22.93 -15.88
N LEU A 48 4.35 -22.55 -14.70
CA LEU A 48 4.42 -23.39 -13.50
C LEU A 48 3.62 -24.69 -13.67
N ALA A 49 2.40 -24.60 -14.21
CA ALA A 49 1.56 -25.77 -14.50
C ALA A 49 2.22 -26.73 -15.49
N ASP A 50 2.77 -26.19 -16.58
CA ASP A 50 3.49 -26.97 -17.61
C ASP A 50 4.75 -27.66 -17.07
N ASN A 51 5.30 -27.15 -15.97
CA ASN A 51 6.46 -27.74 -15.28
C ASN A 51 6.08 -28.56 -14.04
N GLY A 52 4.85 -29.03 -13.95
CA GLY A 52 4.41 -30.01 -12.96
C GLY A 52 4.07 -29.42 -11.58
N VAL A 53 3.89 -28.10 -11.46
CA VAL A 53 3.39 -27.49 -10.23
C VAL A 53 1.88 -27.67 -10.15
N GLU A 54 1.39 -28.39 -9.15
CA GLU A 54 -0.03 -28.52 -8.87
C GLU A 54 -0.55 -27.25 -8.20
N MET A 55 -1.61 -26.66 -8.76
CA MET A 55 -2.25 -25.46 -8.24
C MET A 55 -3.66 -25.78 -7.76
N LEU A 56 -3.91 -25.62 -6.47
CA LEU A 56 -5.21 -25.88 -5.84
C LEU A 56 -5.98 -24.58 -5.70
N PHE A 57 -6.86 -24.29 -6.64
CA PHE A 57 -7.75 -23.12 -6.60
C PHE A 57 -8.96 -23.38 -5.70
N SER A 58 -9.55 -22.30 -5.18
CA SER A 58 -10.71 -22.35 -4.27
C SER A 58 -10.48 -23.25 -3.05
N THR A 59 -9.21 -23.37 -2.62
CA THR A 59 -8.78 -24.24 -1.53
C THR A 59 -8.16 -23.37 -0.45
N GLU A 60 -8.66 -23.49 0.78
CA GLU A 60 -8.15 -22.77 1.95
C GLU A 60 -7.16 -23.64 2.72
N CYS A 61 -6.08 -23.03 3.19
CA CYS A 61 -5.22 -23.62 4.20
C CYS A 61 -5.78 -23.26 5.58
N GLU A 62 -6.32 -24.25 6.29
CA GLU A 62 -6.90 -24.03 7.60
C GLU A 62 -5.86 -24.00 8.72
N ASN A 63 -4.89 -24.91 8.64
CA ASN A 63 -3.87 -25.04 9.67
C ASN A 63 -2.61 -25.71 9.13
N ILE A 64 -1.53 -25.64 9.88
CA ILE A 64 -0.30 -26.39 9.63
C ILE A 64 -0.30 -27.71 10.43
N ILE A 65 0.40 -28.70 9.92
CA ILE A 65 0.62 -29.98 10.61
C ILE A 65 1.97 -29.90 11.32
N LEU A 66 1.96 -29.91 12.65
CA LEU A 66 3.18 -29.94 13.45
C LEU A 66 3.31 -31.29 14.16
N GLU A 67 4.47 -31.92 13.99
CA GLU A 67 4.87 -33.14 14.71
C GLU A 67 6.24 -32.92 15.33
N ASN A 68 6.34 -33.00 16.63
CA ASN A 68 7.58 -32.77 17.39
C ASN A 68 8.25 -31.40 17.01
N GLU A 69 7.47 -30.33 16.96
CA GLU A 69 7.89 -28.96 16.61
C GLU A 69 8.39 -28.81 15.15
N VAL A 70 8.18 -29.82 14.31
CA VAL A 70 8.55 -29.79 12.87
C VAL A 70 7.29 -29.70 12.02
N CYS A 71 7.25 -28.73 11.13
CA CYS A 71 6.16 -28.62 10.15
C CYS A 71 6.26 -29.76 9.14
N LYS A 72 5.21 -30.57 9.03
CA LYS A 72 5.09 -31.73 8.16
C LYS A 72 4.12 -31.54 6.99
N GLY A 73 3.39 -30.46 6.98
CA GLY A 73 2.38 -30.22 5.96
C GLY A 73 1.33 -29.23 6.41
N VAL A 74 0.17 -29.29 5.76
CA VAL A 74 -0.95 -28.39 5.98
C VAL A 74 -2.28 -29.15 5.93
N TYR A 75 -3.30 -28.59 6.56
CA TYR A 75 -4.69 -28.98 6.40
C TYR A 75 -5.35 -28.08 5.36
N LEU A 76 -5.86 -28.66 4.29
CA LEU A 76 -6.52 -27.96 3.19
C LEU A 76 -8.00 -28.32 3.14
N ARG A 77 -8.83 -27.31 2.89
CA ARG A 77 -10.27 -27.49 2.68
C ARG A 77 -10.71 -26.86 1.37
N ASN A 78 -11.51 -27.58 0.61
CA ASN A 78 -12.15 -27.09 -0.61
C ASN A 78 -13.65 -26.89 -0.34
N GLY A 79 -14.08 -25.61 -0.25
CA GLY A 79 -15.47 -25.27 0.01
C GLY A 79 -15.99 -25.84 1.33
N SER A 80 -17.04 -26.65 1.28
CA SER A 80 -17.69 -27.29 2.44
C SER A 80 -17.18 -28.70 2.77
N GLU A 81 -16.14 -29.16 2.07
CA GLU A 81 -15.57 -30.49 2.32
C GLU A 81 -14.83 -30.52 3.68
N GLU A 82 -14.67 -31.73 4.23
CA GLU A 82 -13.82 -31.92 5.41
C GLU A 82 -12.36 -31.63 5.07
N PRO A 83 -11.62 -31.00 6.01
CA PRO A 83 -10.21 -30.72 5.79
C PRO A 83 -9.39 -31.99 5.55
N ARG A 84 -8.53 -31.98 4.53
CA ARG A 84 -7.59 -33.06 4.25
C ARG A 84 -6.17 -32.68 4.57
N ALA A 85 -5.39 -33.62 5.08
CA ALA A 85 -3.96 -33.43 5.30
C ALA A 85 -3.18 -33.54 3.98
N VAL A 86 -2.26 -32.61 3.77
CA VAL A 86 -1.26 -32.67 2.69
C VAL A 86 0.11 -32.54 3.31
N TYR A 87 0.92 -33.58 3.16
CA TYR A 87 2.25 -33.64 3.74
C TYR A 87 3.32 -33.13 2.74
N ALA A 88 4.32 -32.45 3.29
CA ALA A 88 5.45 -31.93 2.53
C ALA A 88 6.68 -31.77 3.43
N ASP A 89 7.87 -31.90 2.86
CA ASP A 89 9.14 -31.70 3.58
C ASP A 89 9.38 -30.23 3.93
N THR A 90 8.81 -29.32 3.15
CA THR A 90 8.94 -27.86 3.36
C THR A 90 7.61 -27.18 3.04
N VAL A 91 7.20 -26.30 3.94
CA VAL A 91 6.01 -25.45 3.76
C VAL A 91 6.42 -23.99 3.72
N VAL A 92 6.03 -23.29 2.67
CA VAL A 92 6.26 -21.84 2.51
C VAL A 92 4.93 -21.13 2.63
N ILE A 93 4.82 -20.22 3.61
CA ILE A 93 3.60 -19.46 3.87
C ILE A 93 3.74 -18.06 3.29
N GLY A 94 2.88 -17.72 2.31
CA GLY A 94 2.90 -16.45 1.60
C GLY A 94 1.49 -15.89 1.44
N THR A 95 0.74 -15.77 2.53
CA THR A 95 -0.70 -15.47 2.54
C THR A 95 -1.07 -14.03 2.16
N GLY A 96 -0.08 -13.14 2.08
CA GLY A 96 -0.33 -11.73 1.77
C GLY A 96 -1.18 -11.02 2.83
N ARG A 97 -1.81 -9.90 2.45
CA ARG A 97 -2.57 -9.06 3.38
C ARG A 97 -3.81 -9.75 3.94
N ARG A 98 -4.54 -10.47 3.10
CA ARG A 98 -5.80 -11.12 3.49
C ARG A 98 -5.61 -12.26 4.49
N GLY A 99 -4.47 -12.93 4.42
CA GLY A 99 -4.14 -14.02 5.35
C GLY A 99 -3.34 -13.60 6.58
N ALA A 100 -3.22 -12.31 6.86
CA ALA A 100 -2.44 -11.83 7.99
C ALA A 100 -3.03 -12.27 9.34
N ASP A 101 -4.35 -12.16 9.51
CA ASP A 101 -5.05 -12.58 10.74
C ASP A 101 -4.96 -14.10 10.91
N TRP A 102 -5.06 -14.86 9.82
CA TRP A 102 -4.86 -16.30 9.84
C TRP A 102 -3.44 -16.66 10.30
N LEU A 103 -2.42 -15.97 9.80
CA LEU A 103 -1.03 -16.21 10.20
C LEU A 103 -0.80 -15.89 11.68
N GLU A 104 -1.37 -14.79 12.18
CA GLU A 104 -1.30 -14.44 13.60
C GLU A 104 -1.94 -15.52 14.46
N LYS A 105 -3.12 -16.02 14.06
CA LYS A 105 -3.81 -17.13 14.73
C LYS A 105 -2.95 -18.40 14.76
N ILE A 106 -2.35 -18.80 13.62
CA ILE A 106 -1.46 -19.97 13.54
C ILE A 106 -0.26 -19.80 14.47
N CYS A 107 0.36 -18.62 14.49
CA CYS A 107 1.49 -18.35 15.39
C CYS A 107 1.10 -18.47 16.86
N ALA A 108 -0.09 -17.99 17.24
CA ALA A 108 -0.59 -18.09 18.60
C ALA A 108 -0.92 -19.52 19.00
N GLU A 109 -1.63 -20.27 18.15
CA GLU A 109 -2.05 -21.66 18.40
C GLU A 109 -0.85 -22.60 18.55
N HIS A 110 0.19 -22.40 17.76
CA HIS A 110 1.38 -23.26 17.76
C HIS A 110 2.56 -22.69 18.54
N HIS A 111 2.36 -21.63 19.31
CA HIS A 111 3.40 -20.97 20.11
C HIS A 111 4.63 -20.55 19.30
N ILE A 112 4.43 -20.18 18.03
CA ILE A 112 5.49 -19.69 17.15
C ILE A 112 5.83 -18.26 17.57
N ALA A 113 7.09 -18.02 17.92
CA ALA A 113 7.56 -16.70 18.34
C ALA A 113 7.42 -15.68 17.19
N HIS A 114 6.72 -14.60 17.46
CA HIS A 114 6.50 -13.52 16.51
C HIS A 114 6.54 -12.16 17.22
N LYS A 115 6.60 -11.10 16.44
CA LYS A 115 6.57 -9.72 16.94
C LYS A 115 5.54 -8.92 16.15
N PRO A 116 4.89 -7.93 16.79
CA PRO A 116 4.02 -7.01 16.08
C PRO A 116 4.79 -6.32 14.95
N GLY A 117 4.20 -6.28 13.78
CA GLY A 117 4.74 -5.60 12.62
C GLY A 117 4.60 -4.07 12.70
N THR A 118 5.11 -3.40 11.69
CA THR A 118 4.89 -1.97 11.49
C THR A 118 3.70 -1.78 10.55
N VAL A 119 2.81 -0.84 10.85
CA VAL A 119 1.78 -0.41 9.93
C VAL A 119 2.05 1.00 9.44
N ASP A 120 1.83 1.23 8.17
CA ASP A 120 1.96 2.54 7.54
C ASP A 120 0.57 3.14 7.30
N ILE A 121 0.31 4.31 7.86
CA ILE A 121 -0.94 5.05 7.68
C ILE A 121 -0.60 6.41 7.08
N GLY A 122 -1.41 6.87 6.14
CA GLY A 122 -1.13 8.14 5.50
C GLY A 122 -2.20 8.59 4.51
N VAL A 123 -1.81 9.50 3.66
CA VAL A 123 -2.67 10.12 2.66
C VAL A 123 -2.09 9.95 1.26
N ARG A 124 -2.95 9.96 0.26
CA ARG A 124 -2.51 10.08 -1.13
C ARG A 124 -2.63 11.52 -1.59
N VAL A 125 -1.56 12.02 -2.15
CA VAL A 125 -1.45 13.39 -2.64
C VAL A 125 -1.46 13.39 -4.15
N GLU A 126 -2.18 14.32 -4.76
CA GLU A 126 -2.13 14.61 -6.19
C GLU A 126 -1.58 16.02 -6.41
N CYS A 127 -0.69 16.17 -7.34
CA CYS A 127 -0.21 17.47 -7.85
C CYS A 127 -0.12 17.43 -9.37
N ARG A 128 -0.03 18.58 -10.01
CA ARG A 128 0.18 18.67 -11.46
C ARG A 128 1.50 18.02 -11.86
N ASN A 129 1.53 17.37 -13.01
CA ASN A 129 2.75 16.72 -13.53
C ASN A 129 3.94 17.68 -13.61
N GLU A 130 3.69 18.94 -13.93
CA GLU A 130 4.72 19.98 -14.05
C GLU A 130 5.47 20.22 -12.73
N VAL A 131 4.79 20.07 -11.59
CA VAL A 131 5.41 20.22 -10.26
C VAL A 131 6.48 19.16 -10.03
N MET A 132 6.25 17.95 -10.52
CA MET A 132 7.14 16.80 -10.36
C MET A 132 8.02 16.54 -11.57
N GLU A 133 7.97 17.39 -12.58
CA GLU A 133 8.61 17.15 -13.88
C GLU A 133 10.11 16.83 -13.77
N LYS A 134 10.86 17.63 -12.99
CA LYS A 134 12.30 17.41 -12.78
C LYS A 134 12.61 16.04 -12.18
N VAL A 135 11.75 15.56 -11.29
CA VAL A 135 11.90 14.24 -10.66
C VAL A 135 11.44 13.14 -11.60
N ASN A 136 10.24 13.31 -12.20
CA ASN A 136 9.62 12.30 -13.06
C ASN A 136 10.42 12.00 -14.35
N LYS A 137 11.20 12.98 -14.86
CA LYS A 137 12.08 12.76 -16.01
C LYS A 137 13.24 11.82 -15.73
N VAL A 138 13.67 11.76 -14.48
CA VAL A 138 14.88 11.03 -14.06
C VAL A 138 14.51 9.74 -13.31
N LEU A 139 13.50 9.81 -12.45
CA LEU A 139 13.04 8.72 -11.58
C LEU A 139 11.57 8.42 -11.83
N TYR A 140 11.26 7.15 -12.07
CA TYR A 140 9.87 6.72 -12.09
C TYR A 140 9.24 6.83 -10.71
N GLU A 141 9.96 6.41 -9.67
CA GLU A 141 9.57 6.53 -8.27
C GLU A 141 10.69 7.14 -7.44
N SER A 142 10.42 8.27 -6.81
CA SER A 142 11.31 8.90 -5.85
C SER A 142 10.94 8.48 -4.43
N LYS A 143 11.67 7.52 -3.89
CA LYS A 143 11.46 7.07 -2.50
C LYS A 143 12.21 7.98 -1.54
N LEU A 144 11.47 8.91 -0.94
CA LEU A 144 11.98 9.84 0.06
C LEU A 144 11.61 9.36 1.48
N ILE A 145 12.54 9.48 2.40
CA ILE A 145 12.35 9.16 3.82
C ILE A 145 12.74 10.36 4.66
N GLY A 146 11.93 10.69 5.65
CA GLY A 146 12.19 11.73 6.64
C GLY A 146 11.70 11.36 8.04
N TYR A 147 12.11 12.15 9.02
CA TYR A 147 11.75 11.98 10.44
C TYR A 147 11.35 13.35 11.02
N PRO A 148 10.16 13.88 10.65
CA PRO A 148 9.74 15.21 11.05
C PRO A 148 9.53 15.32 12.56
N LYS A 149 9.87 16.49 13.10
CA LYS A 149 9.55 16.84 14.49
C LYS A 149 8.03 17.10 14.62
N PRO A 150 7.44 16.96 15.81
CA PRO A 150 8.09 16.59 17.08
C PRO A 150 8.25 15.09 17.29
N TRP A 151 7.46 14.25 16.58
CA TRP A 151 7.32 12.83 16.88
C TRP A 151 8.44 11.97 16.34
N LYS A 152 9.14 12.42 15.31
CA LYS A 152 10.23 11.70 14.64
C LYS A 152 9.83 10.29 14.13
N ASN A 153 8.56 10.05 13.89
CA ASN A 153 8.14 8.85 13.19
C ASN A 153 8.73 8.87 11.79
N LYS A 154 9.04 7.70 11.28
CA LYS A 154 9.47 7.55 9.90
C LYS A 154 8.32 7.93 8.96
N VAL A 155 8.54 8.92 8.13
CA VAL A 155 7.63 9.29 7.03
C VAL A 155 8.30 8.96 5.71
N ARG A 156 7.56 8.38 4.79
CA ARG A 156 8.07 8.04 3.46
C ARG A 156 7.08 8.31 2.35
N THR A 157 7.60 8.62 1.18
CA THR A 157 6.80 8.54 -0.04
C THR A 157 6.65 7.09 -0.47
N PHE A 158 5.55 6.78 -1.14
CA PHE A 158 5.26 5.45 -1.63
C PHE A 158 4.41 5.49 -2.89
N CYS A 159 4.66 4.56 -3.82
CA CYS A 159 3.86 4.34 -5.01
C CYS A 159 3.59 5.64 -5.78
N GLN A 160 4.65 6.30 -6.23
CA GLN A 160 4.57 7.49 -7.08
C GLN A 160 4.13 7.07 -8.48
N ASN A 161 3.14 7.77 -9.02
CA ASN A 161 2.53 7.48 -10.31
C ASN A 161 2.51 8.73 -11.18
N PRO A 162 3.54 8.97 -12.00
CA PRO A 162 3.55 10.07 -12.97
C PRO A 162 2.46 9.90 -14.03
N GLY A 163 1.59 10.89 -14.17
CA GLY A 163 0.44 10.80 -15.07
C GLY A 163 -0.57 9.71 -14.68
N GLY A 164 -0.55 9.28 -13.43
CA GLY A 164 -1.39 8.21 -12.93
C GLY A 164 -2.74 8.67 -12.40
N PHE A 165 -3.51 7.72 -11.89
CA PHE A 165 -4.86 7.93 -11.36
C PHE A 165 -4.92 7.44 -9.91
N VAL A 166 -5.66 8.15 -9.07
CA VAL A 166 -6.06 7.62 -7.77
C VAL A 166 -7.22 6.66 -7.97
N ALA A 167 -7.15 5.51 -7.32
CA ALA A 167 -8.17 4.49 -7.33
C ALA A 167 -8.62 4.17 -5.91
N GLN A 168 -9.90 3.83 -5.76
CA GLN A 168 -10.41 3.25 -4.54
C GLN A 168 -10.12 1.76 -4.53
N GLU A 169 -9.65 1.26 -3.40
CA GLU A 169 -9.58 -0.16 -3.07
C GLU A 169 -10.52 -0.45 -1.90
N ASN A 170 -11.22 -1.56 -1.98
CA ASN A 170 -12.05 -2.03 -0.88
C ASN A 170 -11.37 -3.22 -0.22
N TYR A 171 -11.25 -3.15 1.10
CA TYR A 171 -10.88 -4.26 1.96
C TYR A 171 -12.13 -5.01 2.45
N ASP A 172 -11.91 -6.11 3.16
CA ASP A 172 -13.00 -6.81 3.84
C ASP A 172 -13.78 -5.83 4.74
N ASN A 173 -15.07 -6.06 4.92
CA ASN A 173 -16.01 -5.18 5.64
C ASN A 173 -16.25 -3.81 4.99
N ASP A 174 -16.19 -3.73 3.65
CA ASP A 174 -16.44 -2.52 2.86
C ASP A 174 -15.54 -1.32 3.22
N LEU A 175 -14.39 -1.58 3.82
CA LEU A 175 -13.42 -0.55 4.15
C LEU A 175 -12.80 0.05 2.89
N ALA A 176 -13.17 1.28 2.55
CA ALA A 176 -12.64 2.01 1.40
C ALA A 176 -11.34 2.72 1.73
N VAL A 177 -10.29 2.44 0.97
CA VAL A 177 -8.99 3.09 1.03
C VAL A 177 -8.56 3.56 -0.37
N VAL A 178 -7.46 4.29 -0.46
CA VAL A 178 -6.95 4.81 -1.74
C VAL A 178 -5.63 4.19 -2.13
N ASN A 179 -5.49 3.92 -3.41
CA ASN A 179 -4.23 3.54 -4.03
C ASN A 179 -3.96 4.37 -5.29
N GLY A 180 -2.78 4.22 -5.89
CA GLY A 180 -2.42 4.84 -7.17
C GLY A 180 -2.22 3.81 -8.25
N HIS A 181 -2.72 4.11 -9.44
CA HIS A 181 -2.56 3.28 -10.61
C HIS A 181 -1.85 4.03 -11.73
N SER A 182 -0.89 3.37 -12.35
CA SER A 182 -0.24 3.84 -13.57
C SER A 182 -0.63 2.96 -14.73
N PHE A 183 -1.11 3.57 -15.80
CA PHE A 183 -1.36 2.90 -17.06
C PHE A 183 -0.25 3.29 -18.05
N LYS A 184 0.10 2.39 -18.95
CA LYS A 184 1.11 2.67 -19.96
C LYS A 184 0.62 3.69 -20.98
N GLU A 185 -0.60 3.51 -21.45
CA GLU A 185 -1.19 4.27 -22.56
C GLU A 185 -2.10 5.42 -22.10
N LYS A 186 -2.77 5.27 -20.95
CA LYS A 186 -3.67 6.28 -20.42
C LYS A 186 -2.95 7.13 -19.37
N LYS A 187 -2.91 8.44 -19.59
CA LYS A 187 -2.28 9.39 -18.66
C LYS A 187 -3.25 10.45 -18.19
N SER A 188 -3.06 10.87 -16.93
CA SER A 188 -3.71 12.05 -16.36
C SER A 188 -2.76 13.25 -16.38
N GLU A 189 -3.26 14.43 -16.03
CA GLU A 189 -2.45 15.63 -15.86
C GLU A 189 -1.76 15.70 -14.49
N ASN A 190 -1.98 14.71 -13.63
CA ASN A 190 -1.47 14.69 -12.26
C ASN A 190 -0.44 13.58 -12.06
N THR A 191 0.52 13.88 -11.21
CA THR A 191 1.32 12.87 -10.49
C THR A 191 0.67 12.64 -9.14
N ASN A 192 0.47 11.39 -8.75
CA ASN A 192 0.03 11.05 -7.40
C ASN A 192 1.06 10.19 -6.68
N LEU A 193 1.13 10.35 -5.38
CA LEU A 193 1.98 9.56 -4.48
C LEU A 193 1.36 9.47 -3.09
N ALA A 194 1.66 8.40 -2.36
CA ALA A 194 1.29 8.31 -0.96
C ALA A 194 2.39 8.91 -0.07
N ILE A 195 1.99 9.58 1.00
CA ILE A 195 2.84 9.98 2.11
C ILE A 195 2.40 9.16 3.31
N LEU A 196 3.26 8.26 3.75
CA LEU A 196 2.98 7.26 4.77
C LEU A 196 3.79 7.51 6.02
N VAL A 197 3.15 7.44 7.18
CA VAL A 197 3.77 7.49 8.49
C VAL A 197 3.83 6.07 9.07
N SER A 198 5.01 5.62 9.43
CA SER A 198 5.21 4.30 10.03
C SER A 198 4.87 4.33 11.53
N HIS A 199 4.00 3.42 11.94
CA HIS A 199 3.62 3.20 13.33
C HIS A 199 4.21 1.87 13.81
N ASN A 200 4.99 1.93 14.88
CA ASN A 200 5.57 0.76 15.53
C ASN A 200 4.81 0.50 16.83
N PHE A 201 4.64 -0.75 17.17
CA PHE A 201 3.85 -1.19 18.31
C PHE A 201 4.73 -1.96 19.30
N THR A 202 4.44 -1.76 20.57
CA THR A 202 5.06 -2.46 21.69
C THR A 202 3.99 -2.81 22.70
N GLU A 203 4.22 -3.83 23.51
CA GLU A 203 3.32 -4.18 24.59
C GLU A 203 2.94 -2.96 25.46
N PRO A 204 1.69 -2.83 25.86
CA PRO A 204 0.55 -3.76 25.64
C PRO A 204 -0.20 -3.53 24.29
N PHE A 205 0.27 -2.60 23.45
CA PHE A 205 -0.34 -2.24 22.15
C PHE A 205 0.37 -3.00 21.02
N ASN A 206 -0.08 -4.21 20.74
CA ASN A 206 0.59 -5.12 19.82
C ASN A 206 -0.28 -5.55 18.62
N GLN A 207 -1.33 -4.81 18.30
CA GLN A 207 -2.27 -5.12 17.22
C GLN A 207 -2.24 -4.07 16.10
N PRO A 208 -1.18 -4.04 15.28
CA PRO A 208 -1.02 -3.02 14.23
C PRO A 208 -2.12 -3.06 13.16
N ILE A 209 -2.59 -4.24 12.77
CA ILE A 209 -3.65 -4.42 11.76
C ILE A 209 -4.97 -3.85 12.29
N ALA A 210 -5.39 -4.23 13.49
CA ALA A 210 -6.62 -3.74 14.09
C ALA A 210 -6.60 -2.21 14.27
N TYR A 211 -5.44 -1.64 14.62
CA TYR A 211 -5.26 -0.19 14.69
C TYR A 211 -5.48 0.47 13.32
N ALA A 212 -4.85 -0.06 12.26
CA ALA A 212 -4.99 0.50 10.91
C ALA A 212 -6.43 0.39 10.39
N GLN A 213 -7.09 -0.74 10.62
CA GLN A 213 -8.50 -0.94 10.29
C GLN A 213 -9.37 0.10 11.00
N LYS A 214 -9.15 0.31 12.29
CA LYS A 214 -9.91 1.29 13.07
C LYS A 214 -9.75 2.72 12.56
N VAL A 215 -8.54 3.13 12.18
CA VAL A 215 -8.29 4.43 11.55
C VAL A 215 -9.04 4.54 10.22
N GLY A 216 -9.02 3.49 9.41
CA GLY A 216 -9.74 3.43 8.15
C GLY A 216 -11.26 3.52 8.34
N GLU A 217 -11.83 2.77 9.29
CA GLU A 217 -13.26 2.81 9.65
C GLU A 217 -13.71 4.22 10.06
N LEU A 218 -12.94 4.87 10.94
CA LEU A 218 -13.23 6.25 11.36
C LEU A 218 -13.19 7.22 10.19
N THR A 219 -12.23 7.05 9.28
CA THR A 219 -12.13 7.86 8.07
C THR A 219 -13.34 7.65 7.15
N ASN A 220 -13.76 6.40 6.94
CA ASN A 220 -14.94 6.08 6.14
C ASN A 220 -16.22 6.59 6.79
N MET A 221 -16.33 6.53 8.11
CA MET A 221 -17.47 7.10 8.84
C MET A 221 -17.59 8.60 8.61
N LEU A 222 -16.48 9.34 8.68
CA LEU A 222 -16.44 10.80 8.40
C LEU A 222 -16.78 11.09 6.94
N GLY A 223 -16.41 10.24 6.01
CA GLY A 223 -16.70 10.34 4.58
C GLY A 223 -18.05 9.76 4.16
N ALA A 224 -18.88 9.28 5.10
CA ALA A 224 -20.13 8.56 4.81
C ALA A 224 -19.93 7.39 3.82
N GLY A 225 -18.88 6.62 4.00
CA GLY A 225 -18.50 5.50 3.12
C GLY A 225 -17.73 5.89 1.86
N HIS A 226 -17.46 7.18 1.66
CA HIS A 226 -16.70 7.68 0.50
C HIS A 226 -15.29 8.12 0.88
N ILE A 227 -14.41 8.16 -0.12
CA ILE A 227 -13.06 8.72 0.03
C ILE A 227 -13.15 10.23 0.23
N MET A 228 -12.51 10.72 1.29
CA MET A 228 -12.42 12.14 1.57
C MET A 228 -11.35 12.82 0.72
N VAL A 229 -11.62 14.02 0.28
CA VAL A 229 -10.67 14.87 -0.44
C VAL A 229 -10.61 16.28 0.18
N GLN A 230 -9.39 16.80 0.29
CA GLN A 230 -9.15 18.16 0.75
C GLN A 230 -8.01 18.80 -0.04
N ARG A 231 -8.07 20.09 -0.28
CA ARG A 231 -6.93 20.85 -0.78
C ARG A 231 -5.93 21.09 0.36
N TYR A 232 -4.65 20.94 0.08
CA TYR A 232 -3.60 21.12 1.08
C TYR A 232 -3.63 22.53 1.74
N GLY A 233 -3.87 23.59 0.95
CA GLY A 233 -4.01 24.93 1.50
C GLY A 233 -5.18 25.08 2.47
N ASP A 234 -6.31 24.44 2.20
CA ASP A 234 -7.46 24.47 3.10
C ASP A 234 -7.17 23.74 4.42
N ILE A 235 -6.39 22.64 4.35
CA ILE A 235 -5.93 21.93 5.56
C ILE A 235 -5.06 22.85 6.43
N LEU A 236 -4.11 23.58 5.82
CA LEU A 236 -3.24 24.51 6.54
C LEU A 236 -4.03 25.65 7.18
N ASP A 237 -5.08 26.12 6.53
CA ASP A 237 -5.97 27.18 7.02
C ASP A 237 -7.03 26.67 8.00
N GLY A 238 -7.09 25.36 8.29
CA GLY A 238 -8.14 24.75 9.10
C GLY A 238 -9.54 24.86 8.49
N LYS A 239 -9.63 24.88 7.15
CA LYS A 239 -10.88 25.06 6.41
C LYS A 239 -11.32 23.78 5.72
N ARG A 240 -12.63 23.63 5.58
CA ARG A 240 -13.22 22.60 4.72
C ARG A 240 -13.04 22.97 3.25
N THR A 241 -12.64 22.02 2.42
CA THR A 241 -12.71 22.16 0.96
C THR A 241 -14.16 21.92 0.50
N TRP A 242 -14.76 22.87 -0.19
CA TRP A 242 -16.08 22.72 -0.79
C TRP A 242 -15.97 22.25 -2.24
N ALA A 243 -17.01 21.57 -2.73
CA ALA A 243 -17.06 21.07 -4.12
C ALA A 243 -16.79 22.18 -5.16
N LYS A 244 -17.34 23.39 -4.93
CA LYS A 244 -17.12 24.57 -5.77
C LYS A 244 -15.65 24.96 -5.84
N GLU A 245 -14.95 24.98 -4.72
CA GLU A 245 -13.54 25.36 -4.63
C GLU A 245 -12.63 24.31 -5.28
N LEU A 246 -12.98 23.04 -5.11
CA LEU A 246 -12.26 21.96 -5.77
C LEU A 246 -12.45 21.99 -7.29
N ALA A 247 -13.66 22.31 -7.76
CA ALA A 247 -13.95 22.48 -9.18
C ALA A 247 -13.16 23.63 -9.83
N GLN A 248 -12.79 24.66 -9.03
CA GLN A 248 -11.98 25.79 -9.46
C GLN A 248 -10.47 25.56 -9.24
N SER A 249 -10.08 24.49 -8.59
CA SER A 249 -8.66 24.17 -8.33
C SER A 249 -7.92 23.82 -9.61
N ASN A 250 -6.64 24.20 -9.67
CA ASN A 250 -5.73 23.79 -10.77
C ASN A 250 -5.45 22.29 -10.73
N VAL A 251 -5.51 21.68 -9.55
CA VAL A 251 -5.41 20.21 -9.37
C VAL A 251 -6.82 19.69 -9.12
N LYS A 252 -7.29 18.83 -10.00
CA LYS A 252 -8.57 18.14 -9.87
C LYS A 252 -8.33 16.69 -9.52
N PRO A 253 -9.04 16.12 -8.53
CA PRO A 253 -8.90 14.71 -8.22
C PRO A 253 -9.16 13.84 -9.44
N THR A 254 -8.32 12.84 -9.63
CA THR A 254 -8.52 11.84 -10.67
C THR A 254 -9.53 10.78 -10.25
N LEU A 255 -9.74 10.58 -8.95
CA LEU A 255 -10.83 9.78 -8.39
C LEU A 255 -12.13 10.60 -8.37
N LYS A 256 -13.19 10.08 -9.00
CA LYS A 256 -14.47 10.80 -9.16
C LYS A 256 -15.42 10.67 -7.96
N ALA A 257 -15.38 9.53 -7.28
CA ALA A 257 -16.26 9.25 -6.13
C ALA A 257 -15.59 9.73 -4.84
N VAL A 258 -15.79 10.99 -4.49
CA VAL A 258 -15.17 11.60 -3.31
C VAL A 258 -16.21 12.30 -2.43
N SER A 259 -15.95 12.36 -1.15
CA SER A 259 -16.69 13.14 -0.17
C SER A 259 -15.88 14.35 0.30
N TYR A 260 -16.59 15.44 0.60
CA TYR A 260 -16.01 16.71 1.06
C TYR A 260 -16.32 16.87 2.55
N THR A 261 -15.52 16.26 3.40
CA THR A 261 -15.75 16.35 4.84
C THR A 261 -14.67 17.21 5.50
N HIS A 262 -15.08 18.05 6.44
CA HIS A 262 -14.16 18.87 7.23
C HIS A 262 -13.58 18.03 8.35
N LEU A 263 -12.27 17.82 8.33
CA LEU A 263 -11.54 17.35 9.50
C LEU A 263 -11.14 18.57 10.33
N THR A 264 -11.93 18.92 11.33
CA THR A 264 -11.46 19.80 12.40
C THR A 264 -10.55 18.97 13.29
N LEU A 265 -9.25 19.26 13.27
CA LEU A 265 -8.41 18.83 14.37
C LEU A 265 -8.89 19.58 15.62
N PRO A 266 -9.12 18.92 16.75
CA PRO A 266 -9.37 19.61 17.99
C PRO A 266 -8.14 20.48 18.29
N THR A 267 -8.38 21.77 18.50
CA THR A 267 -7.39 22.75 18.96
C THR A 267 -6.93 22.41 20.36
#